data_351ddcccad8a30d6f5a539b3d866e807
#
_entry.id   351ddcccad8a30d6f5a539b3d866e807
#
_cell.length_a   1.000
_cell.length_b   1.000
_cell.length_c   1.000
_cell.angle_alpha   90.00
_cell.angle_beta   90.00
_cell.angle_gamma   90.00
#
_symmetry.space_group_name_H-M   'P 1'
#
loop_
_entity.id
_entity.type
_entity.pdbx_description
1 polymer ?
#
loop_
_entity_poly.entity_id
_entity_poly.type
_entity_poly.pdbx_seq_one_letter_code
_entity_poly.pdbx_strand_id
1 'polypeptide(L)'
;MINLYYSEAYWGHSATMNGPHKVVDNLIKSLEQEKINYAINEEKYEHNFLVQYDATAHEKHSKIEQDTTIIGPQVWMFDGYGQFLIENQNYYKKIIAPSQWVKDKFITKFNLPDNKI
;
A
#
# COMPACT_ATOMS: atom_id res chain seq x y z
N MET A 1 -0.67 -16.70 4.38
CA MET A 1 -1.07 -15.63 5.30
C MET A 1 -0.69 -14.28 4.73
N ILE A 2 -1.56 -13.30 4.85
CA ILE A 2 -1.32 -11.94 4.40
C ILE A 2 -0.80 -11.11 5.56
N ASN A 3 0.24 -10.33 5.35
CA ASN A 3 0.75 -9.40 6.35
C ASN A 3 0.42 -7.96 5.90
N LEU A 4 -0.33 -7.24 6.72
CA LEU A 4 -0.70 -5.85 6.47
C LEU A 4 0.32 -4.92 7.14
N TYR A 5 0.98 -4.10 6.34
CA TYR A 5 1.83 -3.03 6.85
C TYR A 5 1.11 -1.69 6.79
N TYR A 6 1.09 -0.97 7.89
CA TYR A 6 0.64 0.41 7.92
C TYR A 6 1.34 1.16 9.05
N SER A 7 1.43 2.47 8.91
CA SER A 7 2.11 3.30 9.90
C SER A 7 1.15 3.79 10.97
N GLU A 8 1.38 3.39 12.21
CA GLU A 8 0.59 3.87 13.34
C GLU A 8 0.72 5.38 13.57
N ALA A 9 1.81 5.99 13.11
CA ALA A 9 2.01 7.43 13.22
C ALA A 9 0.91 8.23 12.50
N TYR A 10 0.35 7.66 11.44
CA TYR A 10 -0.77 8.29 10.73
C TYR A 10 -2.10 8.13 11.46
N TRP A 11 -2.21 7.12 12.28
CA TRP A 11 -3.46 6.77 12.95
C TRP A 11 -3.51 7.29 14.36
N GLY A 12 -2.35 7.59 14.96
CA GLY A 12 -2.23 7.85 16.40
C GLY A 12 -2.94 9.09 16.91
N HIS A 13 -3.12 10.11 16.09
CA HIS A 13 -3.70 11.38 16.53
C HIS A 13 -5.20 11.51 16.28
N SER A 14 -5.73 10.76 15.33
CA SER A 14 -7.12 10.85 14.92
C SER A 14 -7.62 9.50 14.45
N ALA A 15 -7.28 8.48 15.21
CA ALA A 15 -7.42 7.08 14.81
C ALA A 15 -8.80 6.72 14.27
N THR A 16 -9.85 7.34 14.76
CA THR A 16 -11.22 7.03 14.36
C THR A 16 -11.75 7.88 13.21
N MET A 17 -11.02 8.91 12.82
CA MET A 17 -11.55 9.96 11.95
C MET A 17 -10.83 10.14 10.62
N ASN A 18 -9.62 9.63 10.45
CA ASN A 18 -8.90 9.84 9.19
C ASN A 18 -9.22 8.76 8.15
N GLY A 19 -9.09 9.14 6.86
CA GLY A 19 -9.36 8.23 5.74
C GLY A 19 -8.49 6.99 5.71
N PRO A 20 -7.16 7.10 5.90
CA PRO A 20 -6.28 5.93 5.94
C PRO A 20 -6.65 4.91 7.01
N HIS A 21 -7.04 5.37 8.19
CA HIS A 21 -7.50 4.48 9.25
C HIS A 21 -8.70 3.65 8.82
N LYS A 22 -9.67 4.29 8.17
CA LYS A 22 -10.86 3.59 7.66
C LYS A 22 -10.53 2.58 6.57
N VAL A 23 -9.56 2.86 5.73
CA VAL A 23 -9.12 1.92 4.69
C VAL A 23 -8.58 0.65 5.33
N VAL A 24 -7.71 0.77 6.32
CA VAL A 24 -7.16 -0.37 7.05
C VAL A 24 -8.26 -1.13 7.79
N ASP A 25 -9.14 -0.42 8.47
CA ASP A 25 -10.24 -1.00 9.22
C ASP A 25 -11.16 -1.84 8.32
N ASN A 26 -11.52 -1.31 7.17
CA ASN A 26 -12.35 -2.00 6.19
C ASN A 26 -11.64 -3.23 5.60
N LEU A 27 -10.34 -3.12 5.36
CA LEU A 27 -9.53 -4.26 4.90
C LEU A 27 -9.54 -5.38 5.93
N ILE A 28 -9.29 -5.07 7.18
CA ILE A 28 -9.30 -6.05 8.28
C ILE A 28 -10.66 -6.72 8.38
N LYS A 29 -11.74 -5.94 8.36
CA LYS A 29 -13.10 -6.48 8.38
C LYS A 29 -13.38 -7.41 7.21
N SER A 30 -12.90 -7.06 6.02
CA SER A 30 -13.07 -7.88 4.83
C SER A 30 -12.30 -9.19 4.93
N LEU A 31 -11.08 -9.16 5.44
CA LEU A 31 -10.28 -10.36 5.64
C LEU A 31 -10.93 -11.30 6.66
N GLU A 32 -11.45 -10.75 7.75
CA GLU A 32 -12.18 -11.54 8.76
C GLU A 32 -13.46 -12.14 8.20
N GLN A 33 -14.22 -11.37 7.42
CA GLN A 33 -15.46 -11.84 6.79
C GLN A 33 -15.18 -12.99 5.81
N GLU A 34 -14.11 -12.90 5.04
CA GLU A 34 -13.70 -13.93 4.09
C GLU A 34 -12.89 -15.06 4.73
N LYS A 35 -12.68 -15.00 6.04
CA LYS A 35 -11.92 -15.99 6.82
C LYS A 35 -10.48 -16.17 6.32
N ILE A 36 -9.86 -15.07 5.90
CA ILE A 36 -8.48 -15.04 5.46
C ILE A 36 -7.58 -14.68 6.65
N ASN A 37 -6.61 -15.52 6.94
CA ASN A 37 -5.67 -15.25 8.02
C ASN A 37 -4.75 -14.09 7.67
N TYR A 38 -4.54 -13.19 8.61
CA TYR A 38 -3.67 -12.04 8.43
C TYR A 38 -2.83 -11.76 9.68
N ALA A 39 -1.75 -11.03 9.49
CA ALA A 39 -0.92 -10.47 10.56
C ALA A 39 -0.82 -8.96 10.35
N ILE A 40 -0.38 -8.21 11.36
CA ILE A 40 -0.24 -6.75 11.29
C ILE A 40 1.18 -6.39 11.68
N ASN A 41 1.87 -5.66 10.79
CA ASN A 41 3.21 -5.11 11.03
C ASN A 41 4.25 -6.14 11.48
N GLU A 42 4.09 -7.39 11.05
CA GLU A 42 5.06 -8.44 11.33
C GLU A 42 6.18 -8.45 10.29
N GLU A 43 7.33 -9.02 10.64
CA GLU A 43 8.44 -9.18 9.71
C GLU A 43 8.34 -10.53 9.01
N LYS A 44 8.58 -10.55 7.70
CA LYS A 44 8.73 -11.75 6.86
C LYS A 44 7.51 -12.67 6.73
N TYR A 45 6.63 -12.31 5.82
CA TYR A 45 5.55 -13.21 5.38
C TYR A 45 5.60 -13.42 3.88
N GLU A 46 4.94 -14.47 3.41
CA GLU A 46 4.85 -14.82 2.00
C GLU A 46 4.17 -13.74 1.16
N HIS A 47 3.22 -13.04 1.74
CA HIS A 47 2.45 -11.99 1.06
C HIS A 47 2.39 -10.75 1.92
N ASN A 48 3.03 -9.69 1.44
CA ASN A 48 3.08 -8.42 2.15
C ASN A 48 2.22 -7.37 1.44
N PHE A 49 1.46 -6.63 2.23
CA PHE A 49 0.54 -5.64 1.75
C PHE A 49 0.80 -4.32 2.47
N LEU A 50 1.43 -3.37 1.77
CA LEU A 50 1.64 -2.04 2.31
C LEU A 50 0.45 -1.15 1.89
N VAL A 51 -0.51 -1.04 2.79
CA VAL A 51 -1.74 -0.27 2.55
C VAL A 51 -1.41 1.18 2.19
N GLN A 52 -0.38 1.72 2.80
CA GLN A 52 0.14 3.05 2.52
C GLN A 52 1.64 2.94 2.28
N TYR A 53 2.08 3.29 1.08
CA TYR A 53 3.48 3.24 0.72
C TYR A 53 4.01 4.65 0.52
N ASP A 54 4.86 5.11 1.42
CA ASP A 54 5.53 6.40 1.40
C ASP A 54 7.01 6.21 1.77
N ALA A 55 7.75 7.31 1.87
CA ALA A 55 9.17 7.26 2.20
C ALA A 55 9.42 6.58 3.55
N THR A 56 8.55 6.80 4.53
CA THR A 56 8.67 6.18 5.86
C THR A 56 8.45 4.67 5.78
N ALA A 57 7.42 4.24 5.09
CA ALA A 57 7.14 2.82 4.89
C ALA A 57 8.27 2.15 4.10
N HIS A 58 8.79 2.81 3.07
CA HIS A 58 9.91 2.32 2.29
C HIS A 58 11.15 2.09 3.16
N GLU A 59 11.52 3.06 3.97
CA GLU A 59 12.67 2.95 4.86
C GLU A 59 12.50 1.82 5.85
N LYS A 60 11.33 1.72 6.48
CA LYS A 60 11.03 0.70 7.49
C LYS A 60 10.98 -0.71 6.89
N HIS A 61 10.50 -0.86 5.68
CA HIS A 61 10.24 -2.15 5.05
C HIS A 61 11.11 -2.42 3.82
N SER A 62 12.27 -1.78 3.72
CA SER A 62 13.16 -1.90 2.56
C SER A 62 13.70 -3.32 2.33
N LYS A 63 13.58 -4.19 3.31
CA LYS A 63 14.03 -5.60 3.21
C LYS A 63 12.94 -6.56 2.76
N ILE A 64 11.73 -6.06 2.50
CA ILE A 64 10.63 -6.89 2.01
C ILE A 64 10.90 -7.25 0.54
N GLU A 65 10.66 -8.50 0.21
CA GLU A 65 10.88 -8.98 -1.16
C GLU A 65 9.84 -8.41 -2.12
N GLN A 66 10.31 -7.90 -3.25
CA GLN A 66 9.50 -7.31 -4.30
C GLN A 66 8.38 -8.25 -4.77
N ASP A 67 8.70 -9.49 -5.01
CA ASP A 67 7.76 -10.44 -5.64
C ASP A 67 6.55 -10.78 -4.77
N THR A 68 6.62 -10.44 -3.50
CA THR A 68 5.55 -10.73 -2.54
C THR A 68 4.84 -9.49 -2.03
N THR A 69 5.19 -8.32 -2.53
CA THR A 69 4.71 -7.04 -1.99
C THR A 69 3.71 -6.36 -2.92
N ILE A 70 2.56 -6.02 -2.36
CA ILE A 70 1.53 -5.20 -3.03
C ILE A 70 1.37 -3.92 -2.23
N ILE A 71 1.23 -2.80 -2.91
CA ILE A 71 1.05 -1.49 -2.26
C ILE A 71 -0.29 -0.85 -2.63
N GLY A 72 -0.76 0.06 -1.79
CA GLY A 72 -2.05 0.73 -1.96
C GLY A 72 -3.15 0.05 -1.13
N PRO A 73 -4.41 0.47 -1.24
CA PRO A 73 -4.96 1.51 -2.12
C PRO A 73 -4.81 2.95 -1.62
N GLN A 74 -4.15 3.17 -0.48
CA GLN A 74 -3.92 4.51 0.03
C GLN A 74 -2.79 5.17 -0.78
N VAL A 75 -3.15 6.05 -1.70
CA VAL A 75 -2.22 6.67 -2.66
C VAL A 75 -2.47 8.18 -2.74
N TRP A 76 -1.50 8.90 -3.27
CA TRP A 76 -1.58 10.34 -3.48
C TRP A 76 -1.41 10.67 -4.96
N MET A 77 -1.86 11.87 -5.36
CA MET A 77 -1.85 12.28 -6.77
C MET A 77 -0.92 13.45 -7.08
N PHE A 78 -0.06 13.84 -6.15
CA PHE A 78 0.91 14.89 -6.41
C PHE A 78 2.16 14.33 -7.13
N ASP A 79 2.85 15.18 -7.89
CA ASP A 79 3.95 14.77 -8.77
C ASP A 79 5.10 14.10 -8.02
N GLY A 80 5.44 14.59 -6.83
CA GLY A 80 6.49 13.99 -6.02
C GLY A 80 6.21 12.54 -5.64
N TYR A 81 4.95 12.18 -5.43
CA TYR A 81 4.58 10.80 -5.16
C TYR A 81 4.75 9.92 -6.39
N GLY A 82 4.37 10.44 -7.55
CA GLY A 82 4.57 9.71 -8.81
C GLY A 82 6.03 9.39 -9.06
N GLN A 83 6.90 10.36 -8.86
CA GLN A 83 8.34 10.14 -8.99
C GLN A 83 8.86 9.13 -7.98
N PHE A 84 8.40 9.21 -6.73
CA PHE A 84 8.73 8.25 -5.69
C PHE A 84 8.34 6.82 -6.09
N LEU A 85 7.15 6.63 -6.65
CA LEU A 85 6.68 5.33 -7.13
C LEU A 85 7.56 4.78 -8.26
N ILE A 86 7.97 5.63 -9.19
CA ILE A 86 8.84 5.22 -10.30
C ILE A 86 10.23 4.84 -9.78
N GLU A 87 10.81 5.66 -8.93
CA GLU A 87 12.14 5.42 -8.39
C GLU A 87 12.22 4.14 -7.57
N ASN A 88 11.11 3.76 -6.93
CA ASN A 88 11.04 2.60 -6.05
C ASN A 88 10.21 1.45 -6.63
N GLN A 89 9.98 1.41 -7.94
CA GLN A 89 9.13 0.39 -8.55
C GLN A 89 9.66 -1.03 -8.38
N ASN A 90 10.92 -1.20 -8.01
CA ASN A 90 11.50 -2.50 -7.73
C ASN A 90 11.18 -3.04 -6.34
N TYR A 91 10.50 -2.26 -5.50
CA TYR A 91 10.13 -2.69 -4.14
C TYR A 91 8.72 -3.22 -4.02
N TYR A 92 7.96 -3.22 -5.11
CA TYR A 92 6.61 -3.78 -5.10
C TYR A 92 6.31 -4.48 -6.42
N LYS A 93 5.47 -5.49 -6.34
CA LYS A 93 5.02 -6.26 -7.49
C LYS A 93 3.87 -5.54 -8.20
N LYS A 94 2.91 -5.08 -7.41
CA LYS A 94 1.71 -4.42 -7.92
C LYS A 94 1.32 -3.25 -7.02
N ILE A 95 0.66 -2.28 -7.63
CA ILE A 95 -0.02 -1.21 -6.91
C ILE A 95 -1.53 -1.32 -7.15
N ILE A 96 -2.31 -1.21 -6.09
CA ILE A 96 -3.76 -1.18 -6.21
C ILE A 96 -4.21 0.26 -6.42
N ALA A 97 -4.87 0.50 -7.53
CA ALA A 97 -5.52 1.78 -7.81
C ALA A 97 -6.95 1.74 -7.26
N PRO A 98 -7.34 2.71 -6.42
CA PRO A 98 -8.68 2.71 -5.83
C PRO A 98 -9.80 3.00 -6.82
N SER A 99 -9.49 3.46 -8.02
CA SER A 99 -10.47 3.74 -9.07
C SER A 99 -9.82 3.68 -10.45
N GLN A 100 -10.64 3.60 -11.49
CA GLN A 100 -10.16 3.66 -12.87
C GLN A 100 -9.47 5.00 -13.16
N TRP A 101 -9.99 6.10 -12.61
CA TRP A 101 -9.38 7.42 -12.76
C TRP A 101 -7.94 7.44 -12.20
N VAL A 102 -7.72 6.86 -11.03
CA VAL A 102 -6.39 6.78 -10.43
C VAL A 102 -5.48 5.90 -11.28
N LYS A 103 -5.96 4.76 -11.75
CA LYS A 103 -5.19 3.88 -12.64
C LYS A 103 -4.75 4.64 -13.89
N ASP A 104 -5.64 5.36 -14.52
CA ASP A 104 -5.33 6.13 -15.72
C ASP A 104 -4.27 7.21 -15.43
N LYS A 105 -4.34 7.86 -14.27
CA LYS A 105 -3.35 8.85 -13.86
C LYS A 105 -1.98 8.23 -13.56
N PHE A 106 -1.96 7.05 -12.98
CA PHE A 106 -0.69 6.33 -12.78
C PHE A 106 0.01 6.07 -14.12
N ILE A 107 -0.74 5.71 -15.14
CA ILE A 107 -0.19 5.44 -16.46
C ILE A 107 0.18 6.73 -17.19
N THR A 108 -0.75 7.69 -17.30
CA THR A 108 -0.59 8.88 -18.15
C THR A 108 0.22 9.98 -17.49
N LYS A 109 0.05 10.19 -16.21
CA LYS A 109 0.75 11.27 -15.49
C LYS A 109 2.06 10.82 -14.87
N PHE A 110 2.08 9.64 -14.25
CA PHE A 110 3.25 9.15 -13.55
C PHE A 110 4.08 8.18 -14.38
N ASN A 111 3.61 7.78 -15.55
CA ASN A 111 4.29 6.85 -16.45
C ASN A 111 4.60 5.49 -15.82
N LEU A 112 3.76 5.02 -14.90
CA LEU A 112 3.89 3.68 -14.35
C LEU A 112 3.52 2.65 -15.44
N PRO A 113 4.27 1.53 -15.54
CA PRO A 113 3.90 0.46 -16.46
C PRO A 113 2.53 -0.13 -16.09
N ASP A 114 1.70 -0.41 -17.09
CA ASP A 114 0.37 -1.01 -16.89
C ASP A 114 0.44 -2.33 -16.11
N ASN A 115 1.49 -3.11 -16.34
CA ASN A 115 1.67 -4.40 -15.66
C ASN A 115 1.97 -4.27 -14.15
N LYS A 116 2.23 -3.08 -13.65
CA LYS A 116 2.41 -2.81 -12.21
C LYS A 116 1.10 -2.48 -11.50
N ILE A 117 0.03 -2.27 -12.23
CA ILE A 117 -1.23 -1.79 -11.64
C ILE A 117 -2.29 -2.89 -11.64
#